data_4a338a1382c068a7a31c66dbfb964038
#
_entry.id   4a338a1382c068a7a31c66dbfb964038
#
_cell.length_a   1.000
_cell.length_b   1.000
_cell.length_c   1.000
_cell.angle_alpha   90.00
_cell.angle_beta   90.00
_cell.angle_gamma   90.00
#
_symmetry.space_group_name_H-M   'P 1'
#
loop_
_entity.id
_entity.type
_entity.pdbx_description
1 polymer ?
#
loop_
_entity_poly.entity_id
_entity_poly.type
_entity_poly.pdbx_seq_one_letter_code
_entity_poly.pdbx_strand_id
1 'polypeptide(L)'
;MQRVAKRVARVLEIEERTVFARGRQQEQVRARDLFCFWAVRELGVSMTEVARSVRMTPSGVGYAVRRGEALAQEKSYRLAAGTI
;
A
#
# COMPACT_ATOMS: atom_id res chain seq x y z
N MET A 1 9.37 6.43 0.30
CA MET A 1 8.11 5.70 0.49
C MET A 1 7.24 6.18 1.65
N GLN A 2 7.77 7.09 2.42
CA GLN A 2 6.98 7.64 3.53
C GLN A 2 5.76 8.40 3.03
N ARG A 3 5.89 9.05 1.89
CA ARG A 3 4.79 9.79 1.29
C ARG A 3 3.64 8.86 0.91
N VAL A 4 3.97 7.67 0.43
CA VAL A 4 2.95 6.67 0.11
C VAL A 4 2.23 6.22 1.37
N ALA A 5 2.98 5.93 2.43
CA ALA A 5 2.39 5.50 3.70
C ALA A 5 1.44 6.56 4.25
N LYS A 6 1.81 7.82 4.15
CA LYS A 6 0.96 8.90 4.61
C LYS A 6 -0.34 8.97 3.81
N ARG A 7 -0.23 8.78 2.51
CA ARG A 7 -1.42 8.82 1.66
C ARG A 7 -2.35 7.64 1.95
N VAL A 8 -1.76 6.45 2.15
CA VAL A 8 -2.53 5.27 2.52
C VAL A 8 -3.31 5.53 3.81
N ALA A 9 -2.60 6.05 4.80
CA ALA A 9 -3.23 6.32 6.10
C ALA A 9 -4.39 7.29 5.95
N ARG A 10 -4.22 8.29 5.10
CA ARG A 10 -5.25 9.30 4.91
C ARG A 10 -6.50 8.74 4.22
N VAL A 11 -6.32 7.98 3.14
CA VAL A 11 -7.49 7.47 2.41
C VAL A 11 -8.23 6.39 3.17
N LEU A 12 -7.52 5.64 4.02
CA LEU A 12 -8.14 4.60 4.82
C LEU A 12 -8.53 5.09 6.22
N GLU A 13 -8.18 6.33 6.56
CA GLU A 13 -8.48 6.94 7.85
C GLU A 13 -7.93 6.10 9.01
N ILE A 14 -6.66 5.75 8.89
CA ILE A 14 -5.95 4.96 9.90
C ILE A 14 -4.65 5.67 10.24
N GLU A 15 -3.97 5.17 11.28
CA GLU A 15 -2.67 5.71 11.63
C GLU A 15 -1.61 5.22 10.65
N GLU A 16 -0.64 6.08 10.37
CA GLU A 16 0.42 5.76 9.43
C GLU A 16 1.18 4.50 9.80
N ARG A 17 1.41 4.30 11.10
CA ARG A 17 2.14 3.12 11.56
C ARG A 17 1.41 1.82 11.25
N THR A 18 0.09 1.88 11.07
CA THR A 18 -0.71 0.70 10.75
C THR A 18 -0.29 0.10 9.40
N VAL A 19 0.20 0.93 8.49
CA VAL A 19 0.64 0.48 7.18
C VAL A 19 1.75 -0.56 7.30
N PHE A 20 2.63 -0.38 8.27
CA PHE A 20 3.78 -1.26 8.45
C PHE A 20 3.56 -2.28 9.56
N ALA A 21 2.39 -2.28 10.18
CA ALA A 21 2.11 -3.21 11.26
C ALA A 21 1.94 -4.62 10.70
N ARG A 22 2.46 -5.59 11.45
CA ARG A 22 2.32 -6.99 11.07
C ARG A 22 1.05 -7.49 11.71
N GLY A 23 0.08 -7.87 10.92
CA GLY A 23 -1.16 -8.37 11.46
C GLY A 23 -2.06 -8.83 10.34
N ARG A 24 -3.13 -9.50 10.72
CA ARG A 24 -4.08 -10.07 9.78
C ARG A 24 -5.44 -9.39 9.83
N GLN A 25 -5.55 -8.33 10.62
CA GLN A 25 -6.79 -7.58 10.63
C GLN A 25 -6.99 -6.94 9.26
N GLN A 26 -8.24 -6.86 8.85
CA GLN A 26 -8.58 -6.38 7.53
C GLN A 26 -8.00 -4.99 7.24
N GLU A 27 -8.03 -4.14 8.23
CA GLU A 27 -7.49 -2.79 8.11
C GLU A 27 -6.00 -2.81 7.76
N GLN A 28 -5.25 -3.66 8.46
CA GLN A 28 -3.82 -3.78 8.24
C GLN A 28 -3.51 -4.40 6.87
N VAL A 29 -4.29 -5.39 6.48
CA VAL A 29 -4.11 -6.03 5.18
C VAL A 29 -4.39 -5.04 4.05
N ARG A 30 -5.47 -4.29 4.15
CA ARG A 30 -5.81 -3.30 3.15
C ARG A 30 -4.73 -2.23 3.03
N ALA A 31 -4.21 -1.80 4.17
CA ALA A 31 -3.16 -0.78 4.20
C ALA A 31 -1.91 -1.27 3.47
N ARG A 32 -1.48 -2.49 3.76
CA ARG A 32 -0.31 -3.06 3.10
C ARG A 32 -0.54 -3.25 1.61
N ASP A 33 -1.70 -3.74 1.25
CA ASP A 33 -2.03 -3.96 -0.16
C ASP A 33 -1.97 -2.66 -0.95
N LEU A 34 -2.60 -1.62 -0.43
CA LEU A 34 -2.62 -0.33 -1.10
C LEU A 34 -1.24 0.29 -1.16
N PHE A 35 -0.48 0.18 -0.07
CA PHE A 35 0.89 0.66 -0.04
C PHE A 35 1.75 -0.02 -1.10
N CYS A 36 1.66 -1.34 -1.17
CA CYS A 36 2.44 -2.10 -2.16
C CYS A 36 2.04 -1.71 -3.58
N PHE A 37 0.75 -1.58 -3.83
CA PHE A 37 0.27 -1.19 -5.16
C PHE A 37 0.85 0.16 -5.59
N TRP A 38 0.69 1.16 -4.73
CA TRP A 38 1.17 2.49 -5.09
C TRP A 38 2.68 2.56 -5.19
N ALA A 39 3.40 1.91 -4.27
CA ALA A 39 4.86 1.95 -4.31
C ALA A 39 5.40 1.31 -5.58
N VAL A 40 4.88 0.16 -5.96
CA VAL A 40 5.38 -0.57 -7.13
C VAL A 40 4.88 0.04 -8.43
N ARG A 41 3.58 0.28 -8.53
CA ARG A 41 2.98 0.70 -9.79
C ARG A 41 3.08 2.19 -10.05
N GLU A 42 2.95 3.01 -9.02
CA GLU A 42 2.96 4.46 -9.19
C GLU A 42 4.35 5.04 -9.07
N LEU A 43 5.14 4.57 -8.12
CA LEU A 43 6.47 5.11 -7.90
C LEU A 43 7.58 4.30 -8.55
N GLY A 44 7.27 3.10 -9.03
CA GLY A 44 8.28 2.27 -9.66
C GLY A 44 9.30 1.68 -8.72
N VAL A 45 8.99 1.57 -7.44
CA VAL A 45 9.89 0.96 -6.47
C VAL A 45 9.90 -0.55 -6.70
N SER A 46 11.06 -1.17 -6.59
CA SER A 46 11.17 -2.61 -6.84
C SER A 46 10.41 -3.41 -5.79
N MET A 47 9.91 -4.58 -6.19
CA MET A 47 9.19 -5.45 -5.27
C MET A 47 10.08 -5.91 -4.12
N THR A 48 11.38 -6.11 -4.37
CA THR A 48 12.31 -6.49 -3.33
C THR A 48 12.41 -5.41 -2.27
N GLU A 49 12.48 -4.17 -2.71
CA GLU A 49 12.59 -3.05 -1.78
C GLU A 49 11.31 -2.85 -0.97
N VAL A 50 10.17 -2.98 -1.64
CA VAL A 50 8.88 -2.88 -0.95
C VAL A 50 8.74 -4.03 0.05
N ALA A 51 9.13 -5.25 -0.37
CA ALA A 51 9.06 -6.42 0.49
C ALA A 51 9.85 -6.20 1.79
N ARG A 52 11.01 -5.58 1.66
CA ARG A 52 11.84 -5.28 2.83
C ARG A 52 11.13 -4.30 3.77
N SER A 53 10.47 -3.31 3.21
CA SER A 53 9.77 -2.31 4.00
C SER A 53 8.57 -2.88 4.75
N VAL A 54 7.83 -3.78 4.12
CA VAL A 54 6.62 -4.35 4.74
C VAL A 54 6.86 -5.73 5.33
N ARG A 55 8.09 -6.21 5.30
CA ARG A 55 8.48 -7.49 5.88
C ARG A 55 7.73 -8.65 5.26
N MET A 56 7.69 -8.66 3.94
CA MET A 56 7.06 -9.72 3.18
C MET A 56 8.05 -10.27 2.18
N THR A 57 7.69 -11.37 1.53
CA THR A 57 8.47 -11.87 0.42
C THR A 57 8.11 -11.07 -0.84
N PRO A 58 9.02 -11.02 -1.83
CA PRO A 58 8.68 -10.36 -3.09
C PRO A 58 7.43 -10.95 -3.75
N SER A 59 7.25 -12.27 -3.66
CA SER A 59 6.04 -12.91 -4.17
C SER A 59 4.80 -12.39 -3.46
N GLY A 60 4.89 -12.25 -2.14
CA GLY A 60 3.78 -11.73 -1.35
C GLY A 60 3.45 -10.30 -1.75
N VAL A 61 4.48 -9.50 -2.05
CA VAL A 61 4.26 -8.14 -2.53
C VAL A 61 3.49 -8.15 -3.85
N GLY A 62 3.84 -9.08 -4.75
CA GLY A 62 3.14 -9.20 -6.02
C GLY A 62 1.64 -9.43 -5.84
N TYR A 63 1.27 -10.32 -4.92
CA TYR A 63 -0.14 -10.54 -4.62
C TYR A 63 -0.77 -9.31 -3.98
N ALA A 64 -0.04 -8.67 -3.07
CA ALA A 64 -0.55 -7.47 -2.42
C ALA A 64 -0.80 -6.35 -3.43
N VAL A 65 0.07 -6.21 -4.42
CA VAL A 65 -0.10 -5.21 -5.48
C VAL A 65 -1.42 -5.43 -6.21
N ARG A 66 -1.73 -6.69 -6.54
CA ARG A 66 -2.98 -6.99 -7.25
C ARG A 66 -4.19 -6.65 -6.40
N ARG A 67 -4.16 -7.02 -5.12
CA ARG A 67 -5.27 -6.73 -4.22
C ARG A 67 -5.40 -5.22 -4.00
N GLY A 68 -4.27 -4.53 -3.89
CA GLY A 68 -4.27 -3.09 -3.71
C GLY A 68 -4.82 -2.36 -4.92
N GLU A 69 -4.50 -2.86 -6.11
CA GLU A 69 -5.02 -2.29 -7.34
C GLU A 69 -6.55 -2.42 -7.38
N ALA A 70 -7.04 -3.61 -7.05
CA ALA A 70 -8.49 -3.84 -7.03
C ALA A 70 -9.17 -2.93 -6.01
N LEU A 71 -8.58 -2.80 -4.84
CA LEU A 71 -9.12 -1.94 -3.80
C LEU A 71 -9.16 -0.49 -4.25
N ALA A 72 -8.07 -0.02 -4.85
CA ALA A 72 -7.98 1.36 -5.29
C ALA A 72 -9.03 1.66 -6.36
N GLN A 73 -9.23 0.72 -7.29
CA GLN A 73 -10.23 0.90 -8.34
C GLN A 73 -11.64 0.89 -7.78
N GLU A 74 -11.91 -0.03 -6.88
CA GLU A 74 -13.23 -0.15 -6.28
C GLU A 74 -13.62 1.10 -5.50
N LYS A 75 -12.68 1.66 -4.77
CA LYS A 75 -12.96 2.82 -3.92
C LYS A 75 -12.52 4.13 -4.54
N SER A 76 -11.97 4.10 -5.74
CA SER A 76 -11.48 5.29 -6.44
C SER A 76 -10.37 6.01 -5.66
N TYR A 77 -9.55 5.25 -4.96
CA TYR A 77 -8.39 5.81 -4.26
C TYR A 77 -7.31 6.16 -5.26
N ARG A 78 -6.65 7.29 -5.06
CA ARG A 78 -5.55 7.73 -5.92
C ARG A 78 -4.41 8.25 -5.07
N LEU A 79 -3.19 7.87 -5.45
CA LEU A 79 -2.01 8.34 -4.73
C LEU A 79 -1.89 9.85 -4.81
N ALA A 80 -2.13 10.42 -5.96
CA ALA A 80 -1.96 11.85 -6.19
C ALA A 80 -3.31 12.58 -6.29
N ALA A 81 -4.26 12.18 -5.48
CA ALA A 81 -5.63 12.68 -5.59
C ALA A 81 -5.73 14.18 -5.42
N GLY A 82 -4.81 14.78 -4.70
CA GLY A 82 -4.87 16.20 -4.44
C GLY A 82 -4.19 17.08 -5.48
N THR A 83 -3.64 16.48 -6.51
CA THR A 83 -2.83 17.22 -7.47
C THR A 83 -3.60 17.73 -8.67
N ILE A 84 -4.82 17.42 -8.74
CA ILE A 84 -5.61 17.80 -9.89
C ILE A 84 -6.07 19.23 -9.79
#